data_5f184f3971acb259596fa6639823f53e
#
_entry.id   5f184f3971acb259596fa6639823f53e
#
_cell.length_a   1.000
_cell.length_b   1.000
_cell.length_c   1.000
_cell.angle_alpha   90.00
_cell.angle_beta   90.00
_cell.angle_gamma   90.00
#
_symmetry.space_group_name_H-M   'P 1'
#
loop_
_entity.id
_entity.type
_entity.pdbx_description
1 polymer ?
#
loop_
_entity_poly.entity_id
_entity_poly.type
_entity_poly.pdbx_seq_one_letter_code
_entity_poly.pdbx_strand_id
1 'polypeptide(L)'
;MKKISIIVPIFNEEKNLKKLFKKLSNLKFKRCKKQIIAINDGSTDRSPQILKKIKKIKIFNQKNQGKGKAVQLGISKAIGDHVIIQDGDLEYTPKDIIRLYDAAKNLRNISIYGSRYLPLNLGFIPRYYKGQNLSSYFANIVFIILFFILYQRIITDPLTGYKLYEKKFFKNNLIKSKGFEADHEITAKLIKKNYKIIEIPINYKPRTKAEGKKINFFDGLKALYTIIIYRFIN
;
A
#
# COMPACT_ATOMS: atom_id res chain seq x y z
N MET A 1 15.12 -16.02 12.14
CA MET A 1 13.96 -15.31 12.73
C MET A 1 13.30 -14.50 11.64
N LYS A 2 11.99 -14.67 11.43
CA LYS A 2 11.23 -13.93 10.40
C LYS A 2 11.29 -12.41 10.63
N LYS A 3 11.26 -11.64 9.55
CA LYS A 3 11.31 -10.17 9.59
C LYS A 3 10.25 -9.57 8.69
N ILE A 4 9.67 -8.42 9.10
CA ILE A 4 8.80 -7.60 8.27
C ILE A 4 9.41 -6.22 8.10
N SER A 5 9.40 -5.68 6.88
CA SER A 5 9.76 -4.29 6.61
C SER A 5 8.52 -3.46 6.31
N ILE A 6 8.32 -2.41 7.09
CA ILE A 6 7.24 -1.43 6.93
C ILE A 6 7.84 -0.22 6.21
N ILE A 7 7.42 0.01 4.98
CA ILE A 7 7.90 1.09 4.12
C ILE A 7 6.90 2.24 4.21
N VAL A 8 7.38 3.41 4.57
CA VAL A 8 6.56 4.62 4.71
C VAL A 8 7.03 5.66 3.70
N PRO A 9 6.41 5.76 2.51
CA PRO A 9 6.66 6.87 1.58
C PRO A 9 6.06 8.16 2.16
N ILE A 10 6.84 9.25 2.14
CA ILE A 10 6.50 10.50 2.80
C ILE A 10 6.74 11.67 1.84
N PHE A 11 5.69 12.45 1.61
CA PHE A 11 5.77 13.74 0.93
C PHE A 11 4.78 14.69 1.59
N ASN A 12 5.30 15.73 2.30
CA ASN A 12 4.51 16.75 2.98
C ASN A 12 3.42 16.16 3.91
N GLU A 13 3.85 15.49 4.98
CA GLU A 13 2.98 14.85 5.98
C GLU A 13 3.30 15.27 7.43
N GLU A 14 3.85 16.48 7.63
CA GLU A 14 4.32 16.96 8.94
C GLU A 14 3.33 16.78 10.09
N LYS A 15 2.02 16.93 9.80
CA LYS A 15 0.94 16.83 10.80
C LYS A 15 0.78 15.41 11.38
N ASN A 16 1.09 14.39 10.59
CA ASN A 16 0.76 12.98 10.90
C ASN A 16 1.96 12.17 11.42
N LEU A 17 3.19 12.53 11.03
CA LEU A 17 4.37 11.69 11.21
C LEU A 17 4.63 11.28 12.64
N LYS A 18 4.60 12.22 13.61
CA LYS A 18 4.85 11.89 15.02
C LYS A 18 3.88 10.81 15.53
N LYS A 19 2.58 10.97 15.22
CA LYS A 19 1.53 10.05 15.64
C LYS A 19 1.66 8.70 14.94
N LEU A 20 1.94 8.70 13.62
CA LEU A 20 2.13 7.50 12.82
C LEU A 20 3.30 6.67 13.36
N PHE A 21 4.49 7.26 13.47
CA PHE A 21 5.68 6.54 13.89
C PHE A 21 5.61 6.07 15.34
N LYS A 22 4.93 6.80 16.24
CA LYS A 22 4.61 6.32 17.59
C LYS A 22 3.77 5.03 17.52
N LYS A 23 2.72 5.00 16.67
CA LYS A 23 1.90 3.79 16.50
C LYS A 23 2.71 2.64 15.89
N LEU A 24 3.52 2.89 14.85
CA LEU A 24 4.36 1.87 14.21
C LEU A 24 5.42 1.30 15.17
N SER A 25 6.05 2.16 15.98
CA SER A 25 7.04 1.73 16.97
C SER A 25 6.44 0.82 18.03
N ASN A 26 5.19 1.04 18.41
CA ASN A 26 4.48 0.26 19.42
C ASN A 26 3.92 -1.08 18.91
N LEU A 27 3.97 -1.37 17.60
CA LEU A 27 3.53 -2.67 17.08
C LEU A 27 4.40 -3.79 17.65
N LYS A 28 3.77 -4.82 18.19
CA LYS A 28 4.44 -6.01 18.72
C LYS A 28 4.04 -7.23 17.89
N PHE A 29 4.99 -7.86 17.24
CA PHE A 29 4.79 -9.08 16.46
C PHE A 29 5.26 -10.30 17.26
N LYS A 30 4.47 -11.38 17.26
CA LYS A 30 4.90 -12.66 17.86
C LYS A 30 5.97 -13.31 16.97
N ARG A 31 7.18 -13.53 17.51
CA ARG A 31 8.30 -14.23 16.83
C ARG A 31 8.75 -13.60 15.49
N CYS A 32 8.55 -12.28 15.33
CA CYS A 32 8.96 -11.54 14.15
C CYS A 32 9.60 -10.20 14.54
N LYS A 33 10.74 -9.87 13.92
CA LYS A 33 11.35 -8.54 14.05
C LYS A 33 10.77 -7.60 12.99
N LYS A 34 10.53 -6.35 13.35
CA LYS A 34 10.12 -5.32 12.40
C LYS A 34 11.28 -4.38 12.06
N GLN A 35 11.32 -3.94 10.83
CA GLN A 35 12.10 -2.81 10.33
C GLN A 35 11.12 -1.74 9.88
N ILE A 36 11.35 -0.49 10.26
CA ILE A 36 10.58 0.66 9.78
C ILE A 36 11.49 1.50 8.90
N ILE A 37 11.07 1.77 7.66
CA ILE A 37 11.82 2.51 6.65
C ILE A 37 10.97 3.72 6.25
N ALA A 38 11.46 4.92 6.51
CA ALA A 38 10.87 6.16 6.06
C ALA A 38 11.60 6.62 4.78
N ILE A 39 10.85 6.84 3.71
CA ILE A 39 11.38 7.39 2.46
C ILE A 39 10.81 8.81 2.31
N ASN A 40 11.64 9.81 2.52
CA ASN A 40 11.28 11.19 2.25
C ASN A 40 11.44 11.48 0.77
N ASP A 41 10.35 11.64 0.07
CA ASP A 41 10.28 11.91 -1.37
C ASP A 41 10.30 13.42 -1.66
N GLY A 42 11.34 14.12 -1.13
CA GLY A 42 11.54 15.53 -1.40
C GLY A 42 10.52 16.45 -0.73
N SER A 43 10.09 16.16 0.51
CA SER A 43 9.17 17.02 1.25
C SER A 43 9.73 18.42 1.44
N THR A 44 8.87 19.44 1.27
CA THR A 44 9.16 20.87 1.41
C THR A 44 8.66 21.48 2.73
N ASP A 45 7.85 20.73 3.48
CA ASP A 45 7.35 21.07 4.83
C ASP A 45 8.34 20.66 5.93
N ARG A 46 7.89 20.61 7.19
CA ARG A 46 8.70 20.19 8.34
C ARG A 46 8.88 18.67 8.47
N SER A 47 8.41 17.88 7.49
CA SER A 47 8.54 16.40 7.52
C SER A 47 10.00 15.95 7.72
N PRO A 48 11.02 16.48 7.00
CA PRO A 48 12.41 16.07 7.19
C PRO A 48 12.94 16.31 8.61
N GLN A 49 12.61 17.47 9.21
CA GLN A 49 13.03 17.83 10.56
C GLN A 49 12.37 16.91 11.61
N ILE A 50 11.09 16.57 11.41
CA ILE A 50 10.36 15.65 12.28
C ILE A 50 10.96 14.26 12.20
N LEU A 51 11.24 13.76 11.01
CA LEU A 51 11.83 12.43 10.80
C LEU A 51 13.16 12.27 11.53
N LYS A 52 14.05 13.28 11.47
CA LYS A 52 15.35 13.26 12.15
C LYS A 52 15.24 13.04 13.67
N LYS A 53 14.12 13.43 14.29
CA LYS A 53 13.87 13.28 15.73
C LYS A 53 13.28 11.93 16.11
N ILE A 54 12.85 11.09 15.13
CA ILE A 54 12.22 9.80 15.39
C ILE A 54 13.30 8.72 15.51
N LYS A 55 13.32 8.05 16.66
CA LYS A 55 14.29 6.97 16.94
C LYS A 55 13.80 5.63 16.36
N LYS A 56 14.75 4.70 16.16
CA LYS A 56 14.51 3.29 15.75
C LYS A 56 13.86 3.11 14.38
N ILE A 57 14.06 4.07 13.47
CA ILE A 57 13.67 3.98 12.05
C ILE A 57 14.89 4.19 11.16
N LYS A 58 14.84 3.69 9.93
CA LYS A 58 15.81 4.01 8.88
C LYS A 58 15.20 5.07 7.96
N ILE A 59 15.91 6.14 7.71
CA ILE A 59 15.46 7.27 6.89
C ILE A 59 16.30 7.31 5.63
N PHE A 60 15.65 7.43 4.48
CA PHE A 60 16.28 7.67 3.19
C PHE A 60 15.60 8.87 2.54
N ASN A 61 16.36 9.69 1.84
CA ASN A 61 15.87 10.86 1.14
C ASN A 61 16.10 10.70 -0.35
N GLN A 62 15.18 11.18 -1.16
CA GLN A 62 15.30 11.33 -2.60
C GLN A 62 14.68 12.67 -3.04
N LYS A 63 15.00 13.14 -4.25
CA LYS A 63 14.21 14.21 -4.89
C LYS A 63 12.80 13.70 -5.15
N ASN A 64 11.82 14.59 -5.18
CA ASN A 64 10.44 14.17 -5.46
C ASN A 64 10.36 13.48 -6.84
N GLN A 65 10.05 12.20 -6.81
CA GLN A 65 9.90 11.35 -8.00
C GLN A 65 8.59 10.57 -8.00
N GLY A 66 7.77 10.76 -6.96
CA GLY A 66 6.48 10.15 -6.79
C GLY A 66 6.47 8.88 -5.91
N LYS A 67 5.27 8.52 -5.43
CA LYS A 67 5.06 7.42 -4.48
C LYS A 67 5.69 6.10 -4.95
N GLY A 68 5.53 5.74 -6.23
CA GLY A 68 6.07 4.50 -6.78
C GLY A 68 7.60 4.44 -6.68
N LYS A 69 8.30 5.54 -6.95
CA LYS A 69 9.76 5.61 -6.77
C LYS A 69 10.19 5.52 -5.32
N ALA A 70 9.47 6.17 -4.42
CA ALA A 70 9.72 6.05 -2.98
C ALA A 70 9.51 4.61 -2.48
N VAL A 71 8.47 3.91 -2.98
CA VAL A 71 8.22 2.50 -2.68
C VAL A 71 9.35 1.61 -3.21
N GLN A 72 9.82 1.84 -4.46
CA GLN A 72 10.94 1.09 -5.06
C GLN A 72 12.20 1.22 -4.18
N LEU A 73 12.56 2.45 -3.78
CA LEU A 73 13.69 2.70 -2.88
C LEU A 73 13.48 1.98 -1.54
N GLY A 74 12.29 2.06 -0.97
CA GLY A 74 11.97 1.36 0.28
C GLY A 74 12.14 -0.15 0.18
N ILE A 75 11.68 -0.77 -0.90
CA ILE A 75 11.81 -2.21 -1.16
C ILE A 75 13.30 -2.59 -1.29
N SER A 76 14.13 -1.80 -1.98
CA SER A 76 15.56 -2.07 -2.11
C SER A 76 16.30 -2.04 -0.78
N LYS A 77 15.84 -1.24 0.20
CA LYS A 77 16.40 -1.12 1.55
C LYS A 77 15.76 -2.06 2.58
N ALA A 78 14.70 -2.77 2.19
CA ALA A 78 14.02 -3.73 3.05
C ALA A 78 14.90 -4.97 3.31
N ILE A 79 14.93 -5.43 4.57
CA ILE A 79 15.61 -6.67 4.97
C ILE A 79 14.63 -7.76 5.44
N GLY A 80 13.34 -7.43 5.47
CA GLY A 80 12.28 -8.36 5.88
C GLY A 80 11.95 -9.37 4.79
N ASP A 81 11.47 -10.54 5.19
CA ASP A 81 10.93 -11.56 4.28
C ASP A 81 9.62 -11.09 3.63
N HIS A 82 8.89 -10.24 4.36
CA HIS A 82 7.70 -9.56 3.89
C HIS A 82 7.90 -8.04 3.93
N VAL A 83 7.24 -7.36 3.00
CA VAL A 83 7.18 -5.90 2.92
C VAL A 83 5.73 -5.43 2.91
N ILE A 84 5.45 -4.35 3.61
CA ILE A 84 4.15 -3.67 3.58
C ILE A 84 4.39 -2.18 3.38
N ILE A 85 3.51 -1.55 2.60
CA ILE A 85 3.51 -0.10 2.41
C ILE A 85 2.52 0.49 3.39
N GLN A 86 2.95 1.49 4.15
CA GLN A 86 2.14 2.28 5.08
C GLN A 86 2.14 3.72 4.62
N ASP A 87 1.01 4.23 4.21
CA ASP A 87 0.88 5.64 3.85
C ASP A 87 1.08 6.56 5.07
N GLY A 88 1.65 7.75 4.83
CA GLY A 88 1.99 8.72 5.87
C GLY A 88 0.80 9.39 6.56
N ASP A 89 -0.41 9.15 6.08
CA ASP A 89 -1.60 9.95 6.32
C ASP A 89 -2.54 9.49 7.45
N LEU A 90 -2.27 8.34 8.04
CA LEU A 90 -3.11 7.73 9.10
C LEU A 90 -4.54 7.32 8.66
N GLU A 91 -4.85 7.27 7.37
CA GLU A 91 -6.12 6.73 6.91
C GLU A 91 -6.26 5.24 7.28
N TYR A 92 -5.16 4.49 7.20
CA TYR A 92 -5.09 3.09 7.63
C TYR A 92 -4.62 2.96 9.07
N THR A 93 -5.15 1.96 9.78
CA THR A 93 -4.77 1.68 11.16
C THR A 93 -3.52 0.80 11.21
N PRO A 94 -2.37 1.28 11.75
CA PRO A 94 -1.15 0.47 11.81
C PRO A 94 -1.29 -0.88 12.51
N LYS A 95 -2.26 -1.05 13.43
CA LYS A 95 -2.53 -2.33 14.08
C LYS A 95 -2.94 -3.44 13.08
N ASP A 96 -3.57 -3.07 11.98
CA ASP A 96 -3.97 -4.04 10.96
C ASP A 96 -2.77 -4.68 10.25
N ILE A 97 -1.57 -4.06 10.28
CA ILE A 97 -0.33 -4.68 9.78
C ILE A 97 -0.07 -6.04 10.45
N ILE A 98 -0.38 -6.16 11.75
CA ILE A 98 -0.18 -7.42 12.47
C ILE A 98 -1.12 -8.50 11.89
N ARG A 99 -2.38 -8.14 11.61
CA ARG A 99 -3.38 -9.07 11.05
C ARG A 99 -2.98 -9.53 9.63
N LEU A 100 -2.54 -8.58 8.78
CA LEU A 100 -2.06 -8.91 7.43
C LEU A 100 -0.84 -9.84 7.50
N TYR A 101 0.12 -9.55 8.38
CA TYR A 101 1.30 -10.38 8.55
C TYR A 101 0.95 -11.78 9.11
N ASP A 102 0.06 -11.87 10.09
CA ASP A 102 -0.35 -13.14 10.67
C ASP A 102 -1.06 -14.04 9.65
N ALA A 103 -1.82 -13.45 8.72
CA ALA A 103 -2.43 -14.17 7.61
C ALA A 103 -1.39 -14.69 6.59
N ALA A 104 -0.26 -14.00 6.43
CA ALA A 104 0.78 -14.34 5.45
C ALA A 104 1.87 -15.29 5.96
N LYS A 105 2.24 -15.21 7.24
CA LYS A 105 3.53 -15.68 7.79
C LYS A 105 3.89 -17.13 7.53
N ASN A 106 2.93 -18.00 7.25
CA ASN A 106 3.15 -19.44 7.03
C ASN A 106 2.80 -19.87 5.59
N LEU A 107 2.44 -18.94 4.73
CA LEU A 107 2.05 -19.21 3.36
C LEU A 107 3.18 -18.78 2.40
N ARG A 108 3.12 -19.27 1.16
CA ARG A 108 4.10 -18.94 0.10
C ARG A 108 3.36 -18.55 -1.17
N ASN A 109 4.01 -17.73 -1.98
CA ASN A 109 3.47 -17.20 -3.25
C ASN A 109 2.12 -16.53 -3.06
N ILE A 110 2.01 -15.73 -1.99
CA ILE A 110 0.80 -15.00 -1.65
C ILE A 110 1.09 -13.52 -1.41
N SER A 111 0.03 -12.74 -1.57
CA SER A 111 -0.05 -11.36 -1.10
C SER A 111 -1.33 -11.17 -0.29
N ILE A 112 -1.27 -10.43 0.81
CA ILE A 112 -2.44 -10.15 1.63
C ILE A 112 -2.85 -8.70 1.42
N TYR A 113 -4.08 -8.49 0.98
CA TYR A 113 -4.68 -7.18 0.78
C TYR A 113 -5.65 -6.86 1.90
N GLY A 114 -5.57 -5.67 2.45
CA GLY A 114 -6.55 -5.17 3.39
C GLY A 114 -7.73 -4.57 2.62
N SER A 115 -8.90 -5.19 2.68
CA SER A 115 -10.10 -4.66 2.03
C SER A 115 -10.92 -3.81 2.98
N ARG A 116 -11.28 -2.62 2.55
CA ARG A 116 -12.19 -1.70 3.23
C ARG A 116 -13.65 -2.14 3.12
N TYR A 117 -13.94 -3.01 2.16
CA TYR A 117 -15.30 -3.41 1.79
C TYR A 117 -15.71 -4.78 2.33
N LEU A 118 -14.77 -5.67 2.61
CA LEU A 118 -15.08 -7.04 3.09
C LEU A 118 -16.03 -7.08 4.29
N PRO A 119 -15.94 -6.18 5.28
CA PRO A 119 -16.87 -6.19 6.41
C PRO A 119 -18.34 -5.95 6.00
N LEU A 120 -18.56 -5.35 4.83
CA LEU A 120 -19.86 -4.92 4.33
C LEU A 120 -20.27 -5.69 3.07
N ASN A 121 -19.42 -6.59 2.57
CA ASN A 121 -19.61 -7.23 1.27
C ASN A 121 -20.41 -8.52 1.41
N LEU A 122 -21.58 -8.55 0.78
CA LEU A 122 -22.45 -9.72 0.66
C LEU A 122 -22.51 -10.27 -0.79
N GLY A 123 -21.64 -9.77 -1.71
CA GLY A 123 -21.65 -10.16 -3.11
C GLY A 123 -20.47 -9.60 -3.90
N PHE A 124 -20.53 -9.68 -5.23
CA PHE A 124 -19.50 -9.21 -6.15
C PHE A 124 -19.28 -7.70 -6.08
N ILE A 125 -20.34 -6.91 -5.90
CA ILE A 125 -20.28 -5.44 -5.80
C ILE A 125 -20.19 -5.05 -4.33
N PRO A 126 -19.14 -4.31 -3.92
CA PRO A 126 -18.98 -3.88 -2.54
C PRO A 126 -20.09 -2.90 -2.14
N ARG A 127 -20.53 -2.99 -0.88
CA ARG A 127 -21.48 -2.00 -0.34
C ARG A 127 -20.80 -0.65 -0.13
N TYR A 128 -21.54 0.41 -0.49
CA TYR A 128 -21.18 1.77 -0.11
C TYR A 128 -21.20 1.94 1.42
N TYR A 129 -20.17 2.54 2.00
CA TYR A 129 -20.13 2.81 3.45
C TYR A 129 -20.17 4.31 3.74
N LYS A 130 -20.77 4.67 4.88
CA LYS A 130 -20.95 6.06 5.31
C LYS A 130 -19.61 6.79 5.40
N GLY A 131 -19.52 7.96 4.77
CA GLY A 131 -18.30 8.77 4.70
C GLY A 131 -17.36 8.46 3.55
N GLN A 132 -17.70 7.48 2.72
CA GLN A 132 -16.97 7.22 1.48
C GLN A 132 -17.31 8.28 0.43
N ASN A 133 -16.31 8.69 -0.36
CA ASN A 133 -16.56 9.54 -1.52
C ASN A 133 -17.17 8.70 -2.65
N LEU A 134 -18.31 9.15 -3.22
CA LEU A 134 -19.01 8.46 -4.31
C LEU A 134 -18.12 8.18 -5.52
N SER A 135 -17.30 9.16 -5.94
CA SER A 135 -16.39 8.95 -7.07
C SER A 135 -15.35 7.85 -6.80
N SER A 136 -14.84 7.76 -5.57
CA SER A 136 -13.93 6.68 -5.15
C SER A 136 -14.63 5.32 -5.10
N TYR A 137 -15.91 5.28 -4.77
CA TYR A 137 -16.71 4.05 -4.79
C TYR A 137 -16.91 3.53 -6.21
N PHE A 138 -17.39 4.40 -7.13
CA PHE A 138 -17.56 4.02 -8.53
C PHE A 138 -16.23 3.66 -9.19
N ALA A 139 -15.15 4.40 -8.90
CA ALA A 139 -13.83 4.02 -9.36
C ALA A 139 -13.46 2.60 -8.89
N ASN A 140 -13.71 2.25 -7.63
CA ASN A 140 -13.41 0.90 -7.13
C ASN A 140 -14.19 -0.18 -7.91
N ILE A 141 -15.47 0.04 -8.21
CA ILE A 141 -16.28 -0.89 -9.03
C ILE A 141 -15.66 -1.07 -10.41
N VAL A 142 -15.30 0.01 -11.08
CA VAL A 142 -14.64 -0.04 -12.41
C VAL A 142 -13.36 -0.88 -12.35
N PHE A 143 -12.54 -0.70 -11.30
CA PHE A 143 -11.31 -1.46 -11.13
C PHE A 143 -11.56 -2.95 -10.82
N ILE A 144 -12.60 -3.28 -10.04
CA ILE A 144 -13.01 -4.68 -9.80
C ILE A 144 -13.37 -5.37 -11.13
N ILE A 145 -14.22 -4.70 -11.92
CA ILE A 145 -14.66 -5.21 -13.23
C ILE A 145 -13.46 -5.39 -14.16
N LEU A 146 -12.56 -4.41 -14.20
CA LEU A 146 -11.38 -4.46 -15.06
C LEU A 146 -10.43 -5.62 -14.68
N PHE A 147 -10.17 -5.83 -13.39
CA PHE A 147 -9.37 -6.98 -12.94
C PHE A 147 -10.08 -8.30 -13.24
N PHE A 148 -11.40 -8.36 -13.12
CA PHE A 148 -12.16 -9.56 -13.48
C PHE A 148 -12.07 -9.87 -14.99
N ILE A 149 -12.32 -8.89 -15.84
CA ILE A 149 -12.29 -9.09 -17.30
C ILE A 149 -10.88 -9.45 -17.80
N LEU A 150 -9.87 -8.70 -17.38
CA LEU A 150 -8.51 -8.85 -17.92
C LEU A 150 -7.71 -9.98 -17.27
N TYR A 151 -7.93 -10.25 -15.99
CA TYR A 151 -7.10 -11.18 -15.21
C TYR A 151 -7.87 -12.37 -14.64
N GLN A 152 -9.19 -12.43 -14.83
CA GLN A 152 -10.07 -13.47 -14.27
C GLN A 152 -9.92 -13.57 -12.73
N ARG A 153 -9.79 -12.41 -12.06
CA ARG A 153 -9.63 -12.31 -10.62
C ARG A 153 -10.57 -11.27 -10.03
N ILE A 154 -11.30 -11.68 -9.01
CA ILE A 154 -12.11 -10.78 -8.20
C ILE A 154 -11.24 -10.29 -7.04
N ILE A 155 -11.06 -8.97 -6.96
CA ILE A 155 -10.40 -8.27 -5.86
C ILE A 155 -11.40 -7.23 -5.39
N THR A 156 -11.88 -7.35 -4.14
CA THR A 156 -12.97 -6.48 -3.64
C THR A 156 -12.51 -5.04 -3.41
N ASP A 157 -11.22 -4.84 -3.18
CA ASP A 157 -10.62 -3.52 -2.98
C ASP A 157 -9.28 -3.35 -3.69
N PRO A 158 -9.27 -3.28 -5.04
CA PRO A 158 -8.03 -3.10 -5.79
C PRO A 158 -7.35 -1.75 -5.51
N LEU A 159 -8.10 -0.75 -5.02
CA LEU A 159 -7.61 0.59 -4.69
C LEU A 159 -7.04 0.73 -3.26
N THR A 160 -7.05 -0.34 -2.47
CA THR A 160 -6.44 -0.30 -1.14
C THR A 160 -4.94 -0.03 -1.21
N GLY A 161 -4.44 0.85 -0.35
CA GLY A 161 -3.00 1.04 -0.15
C GLY A 161 -2.39 0.01 0.81
N TYR A 162 -3.22 -0.77 1.51
CA TYR A 162 -2.74 -1.74 2.50
C TYR A 162 -2.51 -3.11 1.88
N LYS A 163 -1.32 -3.31 1.34
CA LYS A 163 -0.92 -4.54 0.66
C LYS A 163 0.38 -5.05 1.24
N LEU A 164 0.37 -6.30 1.70
CA LEU A 164 1.55 -7.00 2.20
C LEU A 164 2.02 -7.99 1.14
N TYR A 165 3.31 -7.96 0.87
CA TYR A 165 3.96 -8.73 -0.17
C TYR A 165 5.09 -9.58 0.39
N GLU A 166 5.37 -10.73 -0.23
CA GLU A 166 6.64 -11.41 -0.05
C GLU A 166 7.76 -10.61 -0.73
N LYS A 167 8.84 -10.28 -0.01
CA LYS A 167 9.95 -9.52 -0.59
C LYS A 167 10.58 -10.20 -1.80
N LYS A 168 10.65 -11.55 -1.80
CA LYS A 168 11.25 -12.32 -2.92
C LYS A 168 10.59 -12.04 -4.27
N PHE A 169 9.28 -11.65 -4.29
CA PHE A 169 8.58 -11.26 -5.50
C PHE A 169 9.31 -10.15 -6.27
N PHE A 170 9.85 -9.18 -5.57
CA PHE A 170 10.49 -8.00 -6.17
C PHE A 170 11.91 -8.26 -6.69
N LYS A 171 12.52 -9.42 -6.41
CA LYS A 171 13.87 -9.75 -6.89
C LYS A 171 13.94 -9.72 -8.43
N ASN A 172 12.92 -10.25 -9.10
CA ASN A 172 12.84 -10.35 -10.57
C ASN A 172 11.66 -9.56 -11.16
N ASN A 173 10.96 -8.77 -10.35
CA ASN A 173 9.77 -8.02 -10.76
C ASN A 173 9.93 -6.57 -10.34
N LEU A 174 10.81 -5.83 -11.05
CA LEU A 174 11.03 -4.42 -10.79
C LEU A 174 9.77 -3.61 -11.09
N ILE A 175 9.45 -2.67 -10.22
CA ILE A 175 8.38 -1.71 -10.43
C ILE A 175 8.90 -0.65 -11.39
N LYS A 176 8.15 -0.34 -12.45
CA LYS A 176 8.49 0.69 -13.44
C LYS A 176 7.73 2.00 -13.19
N SER A 177 6.52 1.89 -12.70
CA SER A 177 5.63 3.02 -12.39
C SER A 177 6.21 3.93 -11.31
N LYS A 178 6.02 5.25 -11.48
CA LYS A 178 6.58 6.27 -10.59
C LYS A 178 5.57 6.79 -9.56
N GLY A 179 4.30 6.83 -9.89
CA GLY A 179 3.22 7.41 -9.08
C GLY A 179 2.38 6.37 -8.33
N PHE A 180 1.10 6.70 -8.12
CA PHE A 180 0.13 5.85 -7.42
C PHE A 180 -0.21 4.58 -8.22
N GLU A 181 -0.06 4.60 -9.54
CA GLU A 181 -0.29 3.47 -10.43
C GLU A 181 0.64 2.27 -10.16
N ALA A 182 1.72 2.47 -9.41
CA ALA A 182 2.64 1.41 -9.01
C ALA A 182 1.94 0.27 -8.23
N ASP A 183 0.93 0.58 -7.43
CA ASP A 183 0.15 -0.41 -6.68
C ASP A 183 -0.62 -1.35 -7.62
N HIS A 184 -1.05 -0.86 -8.79
CA HIS A 184 -1.77 -1.63 -9.81
C HIS A 184 -0.81 -2.44 -10.68
N GLU A 185 0.36 -1.89 -11.01
CA GLU A 185 1.44 -2.63 -11.66
C GLU A 185 1.85 -3.85 -10.83
N ILE A 186 2.06 -3.67 -9.52
CA ILE A 186 2.41 -4.78 -8.63
C ILE A 186 1.30 -5.84 -8.63
N THR A 187 0.04 -5.42 -8.54
CA THR A 187 -1.11 -6.34 -8.53
C THR A 187 -1.19 -7.15 -9.82
N ALA A 188 -1.07 -6.49 -10.98
CA ALA A 188 -1.06 -7.14 -12.28
C ALA A 188 0.07 -8.18 -12.41
N LYS A 189 1.29 -7.81 -12.00
CA LYS A 189 2.44 -8.70 -12.02
C LYS A 189 2.30 -9.89 -11.05
N LEU A 190 1.73 -9.68 -9.86
CA LEU A 190 1.46 -10.77 -8.91
C LEU A 190 0.53 -11.82 -9.53
N ILE A 191 -0.57 -11.38 -10.14
CA ILE A 191 -1.53 -12.29 -10.77
C ILE A 191 -0.88 -13.06 -11.92
N LYS A 192 -0.13 -12.39 -12.80
CA LYS A 192 0.60 -13.02 -13.92
C LYS A 192 1.64 -14.03 -13.44
N LYS A 193 2.23 -13.85 -12.27
CA LYS A 193 3.18 -14.80 -11.64
C LYS A 193 2.49 -15.83 -10.74
N ASN A 194 1.17 -15.98 -10.86
CA ASN A 194 0.35 -16.95 -10.11
C ASN A 194 0.46 -16.80 -8.58
N TYR A 195 0.71 -15.57 -8.09
CA TYR A 195 0.56 -15.30 -6.67
C TYR A 195 -0.91 -15.27 -6.30
N LYS A 196 -1.27 -15.93 -5.21
CA LYS A 196 -2.62 -15.85 -4.65
C LYS A 196 -2.78 -14.54 -3.89
N ILE A 197 -3.81 -13.77 -4.20
CA ILE A 197 -4.21 -12.59 -3.43
C ILE A 197 -5.30 -13.02 -2.48
N ILE A 198 -5.09 -12.81 -1.19
CA ILE A 198 -6.05 -13.07 -0.13
C ILE A 198 -6.42 -11.73 0.48
N GLU A 199 -7.71 -11.44 0.58
CA GLU A 199 -8.20 -10.22 1.19
C GLU A 199 -8.66 -10.47 2.62
N ILE A 200 -8.35 -9.52 3.52
CA ILE A 200 -8.84 -9.50 4.89
C ILE A 200 -9.45 -8.13 5.22
N PRO A 201 -10.47 -8.06 6.06
CA PRO A 201 -11.08 -6.78 6.41
C PRO A 201 -10.14 -5.91 7.24
N ILE A 202 -10.11 -4.60 6.94
CA ILE A 202 -9.32 -3.61 7.65
C ILE A 202 -10.15 -2.41 8.09
N ASN A 203 -9.60 -1.64 9.04
CA ASN A 203 -10.16 -0.37 9.47
C ASN A 203 -9.59 0.78 8.62
N TYR A 204 -10.47 1.60 8.09
CA TYR A 204 -10.13 2.73 7.24
C TYR A 204 -10.88 3.98 7.67
N LYS A 205 -10.16 5.11 7.75
CA LYS A 205 -10.72 6.43 8.05
C LYS A 205 -10.34 7.38 6.93
N PRO A 206 -11.24 7.65 5.97
CA PRO A 206 -10.94 8.51 4.84
C PRO A 206 -10.65 9.95 5.29
N ARG A 207 -9.71 10.61 4.58
CA ARG A 207 -9.47 12.05 4.68
C ARG A 207 -10.32 12.79 3.68
N THR A 208 -10.73 14.00 4.06
CA THR A 208 -11.33 14.98 3.15
C THR A 208 -10.26 15.66 2.28
N LYS A 209 -10.66 16.37 1.23
CA LYS A 209 -9.75 17.22 0.44
C LYS A 209 -9.05 18.27 1.31
N ALA A 210 -9.78 18.89 2.25
CA ALA A 210 -9.23 19.87 3.19
C ALA A 210 -8.15 19.28 4.12
N GLU A 211 -8.20 17.97 4.39
CA GLU A 211 -7.20 17.24 5.16
C GLU A 211 -6.00 16.76 4.32
N GLY A 212 -5.90 17.18 3.04
CA GLY A 212 -4.74 16.95 2.18
C GLY A 212 -4.78 15.65 1.36
N LYS A 213 -5.95 15.20 0.91
CA LYS A 213 -6.07 14.08 -0.04
C LYS A 213 -5.40 14.45 -1.37
N LYS A 214 -4.37 13.69 -1.77
CA LYS A 214 -3.47 13.99 -2.90
C LYS A 214 -3.88 13.34 -4.23
N ILE A 215 -4.63 12.25 -4.20
CA ILE A 215 -5.03 11.50 -5.40
C ILE A 215 -6.04 12.31 -6.20
N ASN A 216 -5.80 12.44 -7.51
CA ASN A 216 -6.65 13.16 -8.45
C ASN A 216 -7.18 12.23 -9.56
N PHE A 217 -8.00 12.78 -10.46
CA PHE A 217 -8.61 12.04 -11.57
C PHE A 217 -7.57 11.45 -12.54
N PHE A 218 -6.49 12.19 -12.84
CA PHE A 218 -5.44 11.72 -13.74
C PHE A 218 -4.67 10.52 -13.16
N ASP A 219 -4.54 10.42 -11.84
CA ASP A 219 -3.96 9.24 -11.19
C ASP A 219 -4.84 8.01 -11.44
N GLY A 220 -6.17 8.18 -11.45
CA GLY A 220 -7.12 7.12 -11.81
C GLY A 220 -6.95 6.64 -13.26
N LEU A 221 -6.82 7.58 -14.22
CA LEU A 221 -6.59 7.24 -15.62
C LEU A 221 -5.25 6.51 -15.82
N LYS A 222 -4.18 6.96 -15.17
CA LYS A 222 -2.88 6.26 -15.20
C LYS A 222 -2.98 4.85 -14.64
N ALA A 223 -3.75 4.67 -13.56
CA ALA A 223 -3.97 3.36 -12.96
C ALA A 223 -4.74 2.42 -13.90
N LEU A 224 -5.81 2.90 -14.56
CA LEU A 224 -6.54 2.14 -15.58
C LEU A 224 -5.62 1.72 -16.72
N TYR A 225 -4.87 2.66 -17.30
CA TYR A 225 -3.90 2.38 -18.35
C TYR A 225 -2.87 1.33 -17.90
N THR A 226 -2.36 1.46 -16.67
CA THR A 226 -1.37 0.52 -16.11
C THR A 226 -1.94 -0.89 -16.02
N ILE A 227 -3.17 -1.08 -15.56
CA ILE A 227 -3.80 -2.41 -15.49
C ILE A 227 -3.93 -3.01 -16.91
N ILE A 228 -4.35 -2.21 -17.87
CA ILE A 228 -4.51 -2.69 -19.25
C ILE A 228 -3.15 -3.07 -19.85
N ILE A 229 -2.16 -2.18 -19.78
CA ILE A 229 -0.87 -2.42 -20.44
C ILE A 229 -0.13 -3.61 -19.82
N TYR A 230 -0.14 -3.76 -18.50
CA TYR A 230 0.53 -4.88 -17.81
C TYR A 230 -0.19 -6.22 -17.99
N ARG A 231 -1.37 -6.26 -18.62
CA ARG A 231 -1.97 -7.52 -19.09
C ARG A 231 -1.17 -8.09 -20.26
N PHE A 232 -0.69 -7.23 -21.16
CA PHE A 232 -0.08 -7.61 -22.42
C PHE A 232 1.46 -7.56 -22.40
N ILE A 233 2.06 -6.66 -21.61
CA ILE A 233 3.52 -6.60 -21.45
C ILE A 233 4.00 -7.37 -20.22
N ASN A 234 5.27 -7.82 -20.24
CA ASN A 234 5.94 -8.49 -19.10
C ASN A 234 6.70 -7.50 -18.21
#